data_7e57ea9ed8a730d59ea5ca870ea1c205
#
_entry.id   7e57ea9ed8a730d59ea5ca870ea1c205
#
_cell.length_a   1.000
_cell.length_b   1.000
_cell.length_c   1.000
_cell.angle_alpha   90.00
_cell.angle_beta   90.00
_cell.angle_gamma   90.00
#
_symmetry.space_group_name_H-M   'P 1'
#
loop_
_entity.id
_entity.type
_entity.pdbx_description
1 polymer ?
#
loop_
_entity_poly.entity_id
_entity_poly.type
_entity_poly.pdbx_seq_one_letter_code
_entity_poly.pdbx_strand_id
1 'polypeptide(L)' 'MNLSIAIKSRINELCKQNNISINKLATICGITQSTLANINARPTTNLTVLTVMRICRGLEISLQDFFDSPLFNIDKLEDD' A
#
# COMPACT_ATOMS: atom_id res chain seq x y z
N MET A 1 -14.31 6.70 -1.20
CA MET A 1 -13.13 5.95 -0.71
C MET A 1 -12.09 6.93 -0.22
N ASN A 2 -11.54 6.74 0.97
CA ASN A 2 -10.47 7.61 1.43
C ASN A 2 -9.11 7.10 0.95
N LEU A 3 -8.08 7.94 1.09
CA LEU A 3 -6.75 7.62 0.59
C LEU A 3 -6.16 6.38 1.26
N SER A 4 -6.38 6.20 2.56
CA SER A 4 -5.87 5.03 3.28
C SER A 4 -6.41 3.73 2.69
N ILE A 5 -7.70 3.68 2.38
CA ILE A 5 -8.31 2.52 1.76
C ILE A 5 -7.76 2.30 0.35
N ALA A 6 -7.57 3.38 -0.41
CA ALA A 6 -7.00 3.28 -1.75
C ALA A 6 -5.58 2.72 -1.71
N ILE A 7 -4.75 3.16 -0.77
CA ILE A 7 -3.38 2.66 -0.61
C ILE A 7 -3.39 1.17 -0.25
N LYS A 8 -4.25 0.76 0.68
CA LYS A 8 -4.40 -0.65 1.04
C LYS A 8 -4.78 -1.51 -0.15
N SER A 9 -5.76 -1.04 -0.91
CA SER A 9 -6.23 -1.76 -2.09
C SER A 9 -5.09 -1.92 -3.10
N ARG A 10 -4.28 -0.88 -3.26
CA ARG A 10 -3.13 -0.93 -4.16
C ARG A 10 -2.07 -1.91 -3.69
N ILE A 11 -1.78 -1.94 -2.38
CA ILE A 11 -0.83 -2.87 -1.79
C ILE A 11 -1.30 -4.31 -2.03
N ASN A 12 -2.56 -4.60 -1.77
CA ASN A 12 -3.12 -5.94 -1.99
C ASN A 12 -3.07 -6.32 -3.47
N GLU A 13 -3.37 -5.38 -4.36
CA GLU A 13 -3.29 -5.59 -5.79
C GLU A 13 -1.86 -5.94 -6.22
N LEU A 14 -0.86 -5.20 -5.73
CA LEU A 14 0.54 -5.45 -6.04
C LEU A 14 1.02 -6.80 -5.50
N CYS A 15 0.59 -7.18 -4.30
CA CYS A 15 0.90 -8.49 -3.75
C CYS A 15 0.34 -9.58 -4.65
N LYS A 16 -0.90 -9.43 -5.10
CA LYS A 16 -1.54 -10.39 -5.97
C LYS A 16 -0.81 -10.50 -7.31
N GLN A 17 -0.43 -9.36 -7.88
CA GLN A 17 0.30 -9.33 -9.15
C GLN A 17 1.66 -10.03 -9.04
N ASN A 18 2.29 -9.95 -7.87
CA ASN A 18 3.60 -10.55 -7.64
C ASN A 18 3.55 -11.94 -7.00
N ASN A 19 2.35 -12.47 -6.79
CA ASN A 19 2.14 -13.79 -6.16
C ASN A 19 2.81 -13.90 -4.79
N ILE A 20 2.70 -12.85 -3.98
CA ILE A 20 3.24 -12.86 -2.61
C ILE A 20 2.15 -12.52 -1.62
N SER A 21 2.35 -12.97 -0.37
CA SER A 21 1.47 -12.61 0.74
C SER A 21 1.88 -11.25 1.32
N ILE A 22 1.00 -10.69 2.13
CA ILE A 22 1.30 -9.47 2.90
C ILE A 22 2.51 -9.71 3.81
N ASN A 23 2.60 -10.88 4.44
CA ASN A 23 3.72 -11.23 5.31
C ASN A 23 5.04 -11.25 4.53
N LYS A 24 5.01 -11.81 3.34
CA LYS A 24 6.20 -11.85 2.48
C LYS A 24 6.59 -10.44 2.05
N LEU A 25 5.62 -9.60 1.73
CA LEU A 25 5.88 -8.21 1.40
C LEU A 25 6.58 -7.48 2.56
N ALA A 26 6.09 -7.68 3.79
CA ALA A 26 6.71 -7.07 4.97
C ALA A 26 8.17 -7.47 5.09
N THR A 27 8.48 -8.75 4.89
CA THR A 27 9.84 -9.27 4.94
C THR A 27 10.73 -8.63 3.88
N ILE A 28 10.25 -8.58 2.64
CA ILE A 28 10.99 -8.01 1.51
C ILE A 28 11.27 -6.52 1.73
N CYS A 29 10.30 -5.80 2.27
CA CYS A 29 10.38 -4.34 2.40
C CYS A 29 11.04 -3.89 3.71
N GLY A 30 11.36 -4.81 4.60
CA GLY A 30 11.95 -4.46 5.90
C GLY A 30 10.96 -3.73 6.81
N ILE A 31 9.67 -4.02 6.69
CA ILE A 31 8.62 -3.41 7.49
C ILE A 31 8.11 -4.49 8.45
N THR A 32 7.74 -4.09 9.68
CA THR A 32 7.22 -5.06 10.64
C THR A 32 5.87 -5.59 10.15
N GLN A 33 5.62 -6.87 10.40
CA GLN A 33 4.34 -7.48 10.04
C GLN A 33 3.17 -6.79 10.72
N SER A 34 3.35 -6.31 11.96
CA SER A 34 2.30 -5.60 12.66
C SER A 34 1.91 -4.30 11.96
N THR A 35 2.87 -3.60 11.35
CA THR A 35 2.56 -2.38 10.59
C THR A 35 1.66 -2.69 9.40
N LEU A 36 1.98 -3.72 8.62
CA LEU A 36 1.16 -4.10 7.47
C LEU A 36 -0.16 -4.76 7.89
N ALA A 37 -0.16 -5.55 8.97
CA ALA A 37 -1.39 -6.13 9.48
C ALA A 37 -2.37 -5.06 9.93
N ASN A 38 -1.88 -3.99 10.57
CA ASN A 38 -2.72 -2.86 11.00
C ASN A 38 -3.36 -2.15 9.81
N ILE A 39 -2.69 -2.11 8.67
CA ILE A 39 -3.26 -1.53 7.46
C ILE A 39 -4.56 -2.24 7.09
N ASN A 40 -4.57 -3.56 7.14
CA ASN A 40 -5.77 -4.33 6.80
C ASN A 40 -6.81 -4.35 7.92
N ALA A 41 -6.38 -4.22 9.18
CA ALA A 41 -7.27 -4.29 10.32
C ALA A 41 -7.97 -2.96 10.63
N ARG A 42 -7.39 -1.83 10.26
CA ARG A 42 -7.91 -0.50 10.59
C ARG A 42 -8.10 0.33 9.33
N PRO A 43 -9.34 0.57 8.92
CA PRO A 43 -9.62 1.35 7.70
C PRO A 43 -9.08 2.78 7.71
N THR A 44 -8.82 3.32 8.89
CA THR A 44 -8.37 4.71 9.05
C THR A 44 -6.86 4.84 9.34
N THR A 45 -6.12 3.72 9.29
CA THR A 45 -4.68 3.78 9.52
C THR A 45 -4.00 4.52 8.37
N ASN A 46 -3.32 5.61 8.70
CA ASN A 46 -2.59 6.40 7.71
C ASN A 46 -1.19 5.84 7.55
N LEU A 47 -0.83 5.52 6.32
CA LEU A 47 0.53 5.15 5.96
C LEU A 47 1.31 6.40 5.59
N THR A 48 2.56 6.47 6.05
CA THR A 48 3.43 7.56 5.64
C THR A 48 3.95 7.30 4.23
N VAL A 49 4.33 8.37 3.54
CA VAL A 49 4.97 8.25 2.23
C VAL A 49 6.26 7.46 2.34
N LEU A 50 6.97 7.56 3.48
CA LEU A 50 8.18 6.78 3.72
C LEU A 50 7.88 5.28 3.68
N THR A 51 6.80 4.84 4.30
CA THR A 51 6.41 3.43 4.28
C THR A 51 6.08 2.99 2.84
N VAL A 52 5.35 3.82 2.11
CA VAL A 52 5.05 3.53 0.69
C VAL A 52 6.33 3.42 -0.11
N MET A 53 7.30 4.30 0.13
CA MET A 53 8.60 4.24 -0.54
C MET A 53 9.31 2.91 -0.27
N ARG A 54 9.29 2.43 0.97
CA ARG A 54 9.89 1.15 1.33
C ARG A 54 9.23 -0.01 0.60
N ILE A 55 7.91 0.03 0.47
CA ILE A 55 7.16 -0.97 -0.27
C ILE A 55 7.59 -0.95 -1.75
N CYS A 56 7.67 0.23 -2.34
CA CYS A 56 8.10 0.37 -3.72
C CYS A 56 9.52 -0.15 -3.93
N ARG A 57 10.42 0.16 -3.02
CA ARG A 57 11.80 -0.32 -3.09
C ARG A 57 11.86 -1.84 -3.03
N GLY A 58 11.09 -2.44 -2.13
CA GLY A 58 11.04 -3.89 -2.01
C GLY A 58 10.46 -4.58 -3.23
N LEU A 59 9.51 -3.95 -3.90
CA LEU A 59 8.89 -4.48 -5.12
C LEU A 59 9.61 -4.04 -6.39
N GLU A 60 10.64 -3.21 -6.27
CA GLU A 60 11.41 -2.69 -7.40
C GLU A 60 10.54 -1.90 -8.38
N ILE A 61 9.65 -1.09 -7.86
CA ILE A 61 8.82 -0.18 -8.65
C ILE A 61 9.06 1.26 -8.19
N SER A 62 8.70 2.22 -9.03
CA SER A 62 8.77 3.63 -8.68
C SER A 62 7.53 4.05 -7.89
N LEU A 63 7.61 5.21 -7.22
CA LEU A 63 6.42 5.82 -6.61
C LEU A 63 5.37 6.14 -7.67
N GLN A 64 5.81 6.56 -8.85
CA GLN A 64 4.89 6.79 -9.96
C GLN A 64 4.10 5.54 -10.31
N ASP A 65 4.78 4.41 -10.41
CA ASP A 65 4.12 3.14 -10.72
C ASP A 65 3.15 2.74 -9.64
N PHE A 66 3.51 2.97 -8.38
CA PHE A 66 2.63 2.65 -7.27
C PHE A 66 1.31 3.42 -7.38
N PHE A 67 1.39 4.72 -7.67
CA PHE A 67 0.21 5.58 -7.73
C PHE A 67 -0.45 5.63 -9.12
N ASP A 68 0.06 4.87 -10.08
CA ASP A 68 -0.54 4.78 -11.41
C ASP A 68 -1.67 3.75 -11.40
N SER A 69 -2.80 4.17 -10.85
CA SER A 69 -3.96 3.31 -10.69
C SER A 69 -5.22 4.17 -10.61
N PRO A 70 -6.36 3.70 -11.15
CA PRO A 70 -7.64 4.40 -11.00
C PRO A 70 -8.06 4.61 -9.56
N LEU A 71 -7.48 3.85 -8.61
CA LEU A 71 -7.74 4.00 -7.18
C LEU A 71 -7.39 5.41 -6.68
N PHE A 72 -6.46 6.08 -7.33
CA PHE A 72 -5.95 7.39 -6.88
C PHE A 72 -6.53 8.55 -7.67
N ASN A 73 -7.65 8.34 -8.36
CA ASN A 73 -8.37 9.43 -9.01
C ASN A 73 -8.88 10.38 -7.93
N ILE A 74 -8.41 11.62 -8.00
CA ILE A 74 -8.69 12.62 -6.97
C ILE A 74 -10.20 12.88 -6.81
N ASP A 75 -10.95 12.73 -7.89
CA ASP A 75 -12.41 12.96 -7.86
C ASP A 75 -13.14 11.90 -7.04
N LYS A 76 -12.52 10.76 -6.79
CA LYS A 76 -13.12 9.66 -6.05
C LYS A 76 -12.59 9.55 -4.62
N LEU A 77 -11.62 10.37 -4.26
CA LEU A 77 -11.02 10.34 -2.93
C LEU A 77 -11.71 11.35 -2.02
N GLU A 78 -11.99 10.90 -0.82
CA GLU A 78 -12.66 11.70 0.20
C GLU A 78 -11.66 12.11 1.26
N ASP A 79 -11.86 13.29 1.85
CA ASP A 79 -10.99 13.78 2.93
C ASP A 79 -11.34 13.09 4.22
N ASP A 80 -12.13 12.46 4.54
CA ASP A 80 -12.58 11.97 5.83
C ASP A 80 -11.79 12.50 7.01
#